data_504c0adc5503aa781a8359c14f48752d
#
_entry.id   504c0adc5503aa781a8359c14f48752d
#
_cell.length_a   1.000
_cell.length_b   1.000
_cell.length_c   1.000
_cell.angle_alpha   90.00
_cell.angle_beta   90.00
_cell.angle_gamma   90.00
#
_symmetry.space_group_name_H-M   'P 1'
#
loop_
_entity.id
_entity.type
_entity.pdbx_description
1 polymer ?
#
loop_
_entity_poly.entity_id
_entity_poly.type
_entity_poly.pdbx_seq_one_letter_code
_entity_poly.pdbx_strand_id
1 'polypeptide(L)'
;MIYELIETGRSSALFAGWQDSVVWSALQGVMGKIYVDSLEKPESGVVMLGDFCFLSGKPKSEIISGALTNSASEEVILVPQNDDWAQMIVECYGEKAEKAIRYAIKKEPGIFDLKQLQKVAQSLPGEYEMRLIDQELFEICRDTQWSKDLTANYESYSQYKEYGLGVCILTGGEVVAGISSYSGYGRRSDENLGCHGGIEIEVVTREDYRRKGLAYIGAARLFLECDKRGLYPNWDAANKMSVGLAEKLGYHFSHEYVVYKVKK
;
A
#
# COMPACT_ATOMS: atom_id res chain seq x y z
N MET A 1 -17.52 9.42 19.61
CA MET A 1 -16.45 8.51 20.17
C MET A 1 -16.33 7.31 19.22
N ILE A 2 -15.12 6.87 18.93
CA ILE A 2 -14.88 5.68 18.09
C ILE A 2 -14.17 4.60 18.89
N TYR A 3 -14.32 3.35 18.47
CA TYR A 3 -13.81 2.17 19.18
C TYR A 3 -12.91 1.37 18.24
N GLU A 4 -11.72 0.97 18.73
CA GLU A 4 -10.86 0.04 18.00
C GLU A 4 -11.50 -1.36 18.00
N LEU A 5 -11.63 -1.95 16.83
CA LEU A 5 -12.24 -3.27 16.64
C LEU A 5 -11.14 -4.33 16.53
N ILE A 6 -10.98 -5.13 17.58
CA ILE A 6 -9.98 -6.22 17.62
C ILE A 6 -10.48 -7.45 16.87
N GLU A 7 -11.78 -7.81 17.03
CA GLU A 7 -12.40 -8.93 16.33
C GLU A 7 -12.92 -8.47 14.96
N THR A 8 -12.08 -8.50 13.94
CA THR A 8 -12.32 -7.91 12.61
C THR A 8 -13.50 -8.52 11.84
N GLY A 9 -13.90 -9.75 12.14
CA GLY A 9 -15.02 -10.43 11.47
C GLY A 9 -16.37 -9.70 11.55
N ARG A 10 -16.58 -8.86 12.57
CA ARG A 10 -17.81 -8.07 12.73
C ARG A 10 -17.91 -6.88 11.78
N SER A 11 -16.79 -6.40 11.26
CA SER A 11 -16.76 -5.27 10.31
C SER A 11 -16.68 -5.70 8.84
N SER A 12 -16.57 -7.00 8.56
CA SER A 12 -16.38 -7.49 7.20
C SER A 12 -17.49 -7.03 6.24
N ALA A 13 -18.75 -7.00 6.70
CA ALA A 13 -19.87 -6.51 5.91
C ALA A 13 -19.77 -5.00 5.60
N LEU A 14 -19.27 -4.20 6.56
CA LEU A 14 -19.10 -2.75 6.39
C LEU A 14 -18.07 -2.41 5.29
N PHE A 15 -17.02 -3.22 5.19
CA PHE A 15 -15.93 -3.03 4.22
C PHE A 15 -15.99 -3.99 3.02
N ALA A 16 -17.09 -4.75 2.84
CA ALA A 16 -17.21 -5.76 1.78
C ALA A 16 -17.07 -5.21 0.34
N GLY A 17 -17.38 -3.92 0.13
CA GLY A 17 -17.26 -3.28 -1.18
C GLY A 17 -15.84 -2.87 -1.57
N TRP A 18 -14.89 -2.90 -0.64
CA TRP A 18 -13.52 -2.48 -0.89
C TRP A 18 -12.69 -3.58 -1.57
N GLN A 19 -12.09 -3.24 -2.69
CA GLN A 19 -11.14 -4.09 -3.42
C GLN A 19 -9.70 -3.58 -3.23
N ASP A 20 -9.37 -3.24 -1.98
CA ASP A 20 -8.08 -2.67 -1.63
C ASP A 20 -7.29 -3.59 -0.70
N SER A 21 -6.01 -3.80 -1.00
CA SER A 21 -5.13 -4.71 -0.27
C SER A 21 -4.87 -4.25 1.18
N VAL A 22 -4.86 -2.95 1.43
CA VAL A 22 -4.73 -2.36 2.77
C VAL A 22 -5.96 -2.71 3.62
N VAL A 23 -7.16 -2.59 3.04
CA VAL A 23 -8.39 -2.98 3.71
C VAL A 23 -8.41 -4.49 3.99
N TRP A 24 -7.98 -5.31 3.05
CA TRP A 24 -7.91 -6.76 3.25
C TRP A 24 -6.92 -7.15 4.33
N SER A 25 -5.76 -6.49 4.40
CA SER A 25 -4.76 -6.71 5.45
C SER A 25 -5.36 -6.47 6.85
N ALA A 26 -6.06 -5.35 7.02
CA ALA A 26 -6.67 -4.99 8.30
C ALA A 26 -7.83 -5.92 8.68
N LEU A 27 -8.69 -6.30 7.72
CA LEU A 27 -9.78 -7.26 7.95
C LEU A 27 -9.29 -8.65 8.35
N GLN A 28 -8.08 -9.03 7.92
CA GLN A 28 -7.45 -10.29 8.31
C GLN A 28 -6.65 -10.20 9.61
N GLY A 29 -6.54 -9.00 10.20
CA GLY A 29 -5.74 -8.78 11.41
C GLY A 29 -4.23 -8.92 11.18
N VAL A 30 -3.76 -8.78 9.92
CA VAL A 30 -2.34 -8.87 9.56
C VAL A 30 -1.63 -7.56 9.84
N MET A 31 -2.15 -6.45 9.31
CA MET A 31 -1.61 -5.11 9.52
C MET A 31 -2.74 -4.08 9.52
N GLY A 32 -2.48 -2.94 10.17
CA GLY A 32 -3.46 -1.86 10.26
C GLY A 32 -4.46 -2.03 11.39
N LYS A 33 -5.34 -1.05 11.52
CA LYS A 33 -6.36 -0.97 12.58
C LYS A 33 -7.72 -0.63 12.00
N ILE A 34 -8.77 -1.11 12.65
CA ILE A 34 -10.15 -0.78 12.30
C ILE A 34 -10.79 -0.05 13.46
N TYR A 35 -11.37 1.12 13.19
CA TYR A 35 -12.18 1.85 14.16
C TYR A 35 -13.62 1.95 13.66
N VAL A 36 -14.55 1.82 14.58
CA VAL A 36 -15.99 1.83 14.31
C VAL A 36 -16.74 2.72 15.30
N ASP A 37 -17.95 3.10 14.94
CA ASP A 37 -18.87 3.88 15.78
C ASP A 37 -19.56 3.06 16.88
N SER A 38 -19.61 1.73 16.71
CA SER A 38 -20.20 0.80 17.68
C SER A 38 -19.56 -0.59 17.57
N LEU A 39 -19.22 -1.21 18.70
CA LEU A 39 -18.68 -2.58 18.73
C LEU A 39 -19.75 -3.65 18.50
N GLU A 40 -21.02 -3.37 18.85
CA GLU A 40 -22.11 -4.33 18.73
C GLU A 40 -22.71 -4.35 17.31
N LYS A 41 -22.99 -3.16 16.77
CA LYS A 41 -23.59 -2.99 15.45
C LYS A 41 -22.95 -1.82 14.72
N PRO A 42 -21.77 -2.00 14.12
CA PRO A 42 -21.08 -0.93 13.41
C PRO A 42 -21.86 -0.54 12.14
N GLU A 43 -22.17 0.74 12.01
CA GLU A 43 -22.76 1.34 10.82
C GLU A 43 -21.80 2.26 10.08
N SER A 44 -20.70 2.64 10.74
CA SER A 44 -19.69 3.55 10.22
C SER A 44 -18.32 3.13 10.75
N GLY A 45 -17.29 3.22 9.91
CA GLY A 45 -15.94 2.86 10.32
C GLY A 45 -14.86 3.33 9.38
N VAL A 46 -13.62 3.12 9.83
CA VAL A 46 -12.40 3.42 9.09
C VAL A 46 -11.38 2.31 9.26
N VAL A 47 -10.75 1.90 8.17
CA VAL A 47 -9.52 1.11 8.16
C VAL A 47 -8.36 2.06 8.06
N MET A 48 -7.36 1.89 8.91
CA MET A 48 -6.16 2.72 8.97
C MET A 48 -4.91 1.87 8.86
N LEU A 49 -4.02 2.23 7.94
CA LEU A 49 -2.67 1.66 7.82
C LEU A 49 -1.73 2.71 7.22
N GLY A 50 -0.61 2.96 7.89
CA GLY A 50 0.31 4.02 7.50
C GLY A 50 -0.38 5.38 7.50
N ASP A 51 -0.36 6.06 6.37
CA ASP A 51 -1.03 7.34 6.12
C ASP A 51 -2.44 7.19 5.51
N PHE A 52 -2.85 5.98 5.11
CA PHE A 52 -4.17 5.74 4.52
C PHE A 52 -5.27 5.48 5.54
N CYS A 53 -6.44 6.08 5.29
CA CYS A 53 -7.67 5.90 6.06
C CYS A 53 -8.84 5.66 5.12
N PHE A 54 -9.32 4.42 5.03
CA PHE A 54 -10.45 3.99 4.18
C PHE A 54 -11.76 4.11 4.96
N LEU A 55 -12.60 5.06 4.57
CA LEU A 55 -13.87 5.36 5.22
C LEU A 55 -15.01 4.52 4.63
N SER A 56 -15.88 3.95 5.48
CA SER A 56 -16.95 3.07 5.03
C SER A 56 -18.22 3.19 5.86
N GLY A 57 -19.36 2.84 5.26
CA GLY A 57 -20.68 2.90 5.88
C GLY A 57 -21.29 4.28 5.88
N LYS A 58 -22.08 4.62 6.91
CA LYS A 58 -22.75 5.94 7.04
C LYS A 58 -21.72 7.01 7.40
N PRO A 59 -21.65 8.13 6.67
CA PRO A 59 -20.74 9.22 7.00
C PRO A 59 -21.00 9.77 8.42
N LYS A 60 -19.93 9.87 9.20
CA LYS A 60 -19.92 10.44 10.55
C LYS A 60 -18.64 11.22 10.79
N SER A 61 -18.76 12.47 11.22
CA SER A 61 -17.61 13.35 11.51
C SER A 61 -16.69 12.80 12.59
N GLU A 62 -17.24 12.04 13.55
CA GLU A 62 -16.45 11.39 14.62
C GLU A 62 -15.52 10.31 14.10
N ILE A 63 -15.87 9.62 13.01
CA ILE A 63 -14.98 8.64 12.37
C ILE A 63 -13.79 9.35 11.74
N ILE A 64 -14.03 10.45 11.01
CA ILE A 64 -12.96 11.23 10.37
C ILE A 64 -12.03 11.85 11.42
N SER A 65 -12.58 12.53 12.42
CA SER A 65 -11.79 13.15 13.49
C SER A 65 -11.03 12.10 14.32
N GLY A 66 -11.65 10.94 14.55
CA GLY A 66 -11.01 9.81 15.21
C GLY A 66 -9.88 9.22 14.38
N ALA A 67 -10.03 9.11 13.06
CA ALA A 67 -8.97 8.67 12.17
C ALA A 67 -7.74 9.59 12.26
N LEU A 68 -7.93 10.90 12.18
CA LEU A 68 -6.82 11.85 12.32
C LEU A 68 -6.16 11.76 13.69
N THR A 69 -6.95 11.66 14.78
CA THR A 69 -6.42 11.58 16.15
C THR A 69 -5.60 10.32 16.38
N ASN A 70 -6.03 9.18 15.84
CA ASN A 70 -5.38 7.87 16.05
C ASN A 70 -4.27 7.55 15.03
N SER A 71 -4.15 8.29 13.92
CA SER A 71 -3.03 8.11 12.99
C SER A 71 -1.71 8.55 13.62
N ALA A 72 -0.62 7.84 13.32
CA ALA A 72 0.74 8.26 13.66
C ALA A 72 1.32 9.24 12.62
N SER A 73 0.74 9.31 11.41
CA SER A 73 1.20 10.15 10.31
C SER A 73 0.83 11.62 10.53
N GLU A 74 1.70 12.53 10.13
CA GLU A 74 1.45 14.00 10.16
C GLU A 74 0.46 14.42 9.07
N GLU A 75 0.47 13.73 7.93
CA GLU A 75 -0.50 13.88 6.86
C GLU A 75 -1.25 12.56 6.68
N VAL A 76 -2.57 12.64 6.57
CA VAL A 76 -3.47 11.49 6.42
C VAL A 76 -4.16 11.55 5.06
N ILE A 77 -4.24 10.43 4.38
CA ILE A 77 -4.96 10.26 3.11
C ILE A 77 -6.32 9.62 3.42
N LEU A 78 -7.36 10.43 3.42
CA LEU A 78 -8.74 9.97 3.58
C LEU A 78 -9.27 9.46 2.23
N VAL A 79 -9.65 8.19 2.19
CA VAL A 79 -10.22 7.53 1.01
C VAL A 79 -11.73 7.34 1.25
N PRO A 80 -12.58 8.17 0.63
CA PRO A 80 -14.02 8.07 0.81
C PRO A 80 -14.60 6.89 0.03
N GLN A 81 -15.51 6.14 0.63
CA GLN A 81 -16.24 5.05 -0.06
C GLN A 81 -17.16 5.58 -1.16
N ASN A 82 -17.72 6.79 -0.98
CA ASN A 82 -18.70 7.41 -1.87
C ASN A 82 -18.71 8.94 -1.71
N ASP A 83 -19.56 9.60 -2.49
CA ASP A 83 -19.68 11.06 -2.51
C ASP A 83 -20.17 11.63 -1.16
N ASP A 84 -21.00 10.91 -0.40
CA ASP A 84 -21.47 11.36 0.91
C ASP A 84 -20.31 11.48 1.91
N TRP A 85 -19.36 10.53 1.88
CA TRP A 85 -18.13 10.61 2.63
C TRP A 85 -17.22 11.75 2.16
N ALA A 86 -17.12 11.94 0.83
CA ALA A 86 -16.34 13.04 0.27
C ALA A 86 -16.90 14.40 0.71
N GLN A 87 -18.22 14.56 0.72
CA GLN A 87 -18.89 15.76 1.21
C GLN A 87 -18.62 15.97 2.69
N MET A 88 -18.77 14.94 3.54
CA MET A 88 -18.51 15.02 4.98
C MET A 88 -17.07 15.44 5.28
N ILE A 89 -16.06 14.95 4.52
CA ILE A 89 -14.66 15.36 4.67
C ILE A 89 -14.51 16.86 4.44
N VAL A 90 -15.12 17.38 3.34
CA VAL A 90 -15.08 18.81 2.99
C VAL A 90 -15.81 19.66 4.04
N GLU A 91 -16.95 19.20 4.55
CA GLU A 91 -17.68 19.87 5.62
C GLU A 91 -16.88 19.97 6.93
N CYS A 92 -16.11 18.91 7.26
CA CYS A 92 -15.30 18.89 8.48
C CYS A 92 -14.03 19.73 8.38
N TYR A 93 -13.36 19.77 7.24
CA TYR A 93 -12.01 20.31 7.10
C TYR A 93 -11.87 21.46 6.10
N GLY A 94 -12.88 21.71 5.24
CA GLY A 94 -12.88 22.79 4.26
C GLY A 94 -11.60 22.78 3.39
N GLU A 95 -10.93 23.93 3.33
CA GLU A 95 -9.69 24.09 2.54
C GLU A 95 -8.49 23.28 3.08
N LYS A 96 -8.55 22.77 4.31
CA LYS A 96 -7.52 21.90 4.87
C LYS A 96 -7.58 20.46 4.31
N ALA A 97 -8.70 20.10 3.67
CA ALA A 97 -8.83 18.83 2.95
C ALA A 97 -8.39 19.01 1.50
N GLU A 98 -7.10 18.86 1.24
CA GLU A 98 -6.53 18.96 -0.11
C GLU A 98 -7.02 17.78 -0.96
N LYS A 99 -7.82 18.09 -1.99
CA LYS A 99 -8.31 17.09 -2.93
C LYS A 99 -7.17 16.63 -3.85
N ALA A 100 -6.96 15.31 -3.93
CA ALA A 100 -5.96 14.70 -4.80
C ALA A 100 -6.58 13.56 -5.62
N ILE A 101 -5.96 13.23 -6.74
CA ILE A 101 -6.36 12.12 -7.61
C ILE A 101 -5.33 11.00 -7.45
N ARG A 102 -5.83 9.78 -7.26
CA ARG A 102 -5.06 8.55 -7.35
C ARG A 102 -5.56 7.68 -8.50
N TYR A 103 -4.79 6.67 -8.85
CA TYR A 103 -4.99 5.89 -10.07
C TYR A 103 -5.02 4.41 -9.71
N ALA A 104 -6.21 3.83 -9.73
CA ALA A 104 -6.41 2.41 -9.49
C ALA A 104 -5.88 1.57 -10.66
N ILE A 105 -5.19 0.51 -10.33
CA ILE A 105 -4.66 -0.47 -11.28
C ILE A 105 -5.49 -1.75 -11.19
N LYS A 106 -5.81 -2.37 -12.34
CA LYS A 106 -6.59 -3.61 -12.37
C LYS A 106 -5.83 -4.76 -11.73
N LYS A 107 -6.57 -5.59 -11.01
CA LYS A 107 -6.08 -6.85 -10.45
C LYS A 107 -6.50 -7.99 -11.37
N GLU A 108 -5.58 -8.51 -12.13
CA GLU A 108 -5.85 -9.52 -13.16
C GLU A 108 -4.89 -10.72 -12.99
N PRO A 109 -5.40 -11.96 -12.94
CA PRO A 109 -4.53 -13.12 -12.81
C PRO A 109 -3.74 -13.38 -14.08
N GLY A 110 -2.46 -13.79 -13.93
CA GLY A 110 -1.65 -14.28 -15.06
C GLY A 110 -1.23 -13.23 -16.09
N ILE A 111 -1.32 -11.92 -15.77
CA ILE A 111 -0.98 -10.84 -16.72
C ILE A 111 0.52 -10.66 -16.93
N PHE A 112 1.35 -11.13 -15.99
CA PHE A 112 2.79 -10.86 -16.01
C PHE A 112 3.54 -11.80 -16.94
N ASP A 113 4.29 -11.25 -17.89
CA ASP A 113 5.27 -12.01 -18.69
C ASP A 113 6.55 -12.24 -17.86
N LEU A 114 6.60 -13.38 -17.17
CA LEU A 114 7.73 -13.74 -16.30
C LEU A 114 9.06 -13.80 -17.07
N LYS A 115 9.04 -14.18 -18.36
CA LYS A 115 10.27 -14.21 -19.20
C LYS A 115 10.76 -12.79 -19.46
N GLN A 116 9.85 -11.86 -19.74
CA GLN A 116 10.21 -10.45 -19.91
C GLN A 116 10.70 -9.83 -18.60
N LEU A 117 10.00 -10.07 -17.48
CA LEU A 117 10.44 -9.62 -16.17
C LEU A 117 11.83 -10.16 -15.80
N GLN A 118 12.13 -11.41 -16.13
CA GLN A 118 13.46 -12.00 -15.92
C GLN A 118 14.55 -11.25 -16.71
N LYS A 119 14.30 -10.94 -18.00
CA LYS A 119 15.24 -10.15 -18.81
C LYS A 119 15.46 -8.76 -18.23
N VAL A 120 14.39 -8.10 -17.78
CA VAL A 120 14.46 -6.77 -17.15
C VAL A 120 15.25 -6.83 -15.86
N ALA A 121 14.98 -7.77 -14.98
CA ALA A 121 15.72 -7.92 -13.72
C ALA A 121 17.21 -8.20 -13.94
N GLN A 122 17.58 -8.90 -15.01
CA GLN A 122 18.97 -9.19 -15.40
C GLN A 122 19.67 -8.02 -16.09
N SER A 123 18.96 -6.97 -16.49
CA SER A 123 19.54 -5.81 -17.16
C SER A 123 20.14 -4.76 -16.20
N LEU A 124 20.22 -5.05 -14.91
CA LEU A 124 20.83 -4.16 -13.93
C LEU A 124 22.31 -3.93 -14.29
N PRO A 125 22.74 -2.67 -14.45
CA PRO A 125 24.14 -2.37 -14.76
C PRO A 125 25.10 -2.85 -13.65
N GLY A 126 26.31 -3.25 -14.03
CA GLY A 126 27.26 -3.91 -13.15
C GLY A 126 27.78 -3.08 -11.96
N GLU A 127 27.59 -1.76 -11.98
CA GLU A 127 27.89 -0.90 -10.83
C GLU A 127 26.86 -0.98 -9.70
N TYR A 128 25.71 -1.65 -9.93
CA TYR A 128 24.66 -1.85 -8.95
C TYR A 128 24.58 -3.31 -8.50
N GLU A 129 24.24 -3.48 -7.24
CA GLU A 129 23.87 -4.76 -6.63
C GLU A 129 22.38 -4.76 -6.29
N MET A 130 21.70 -5.89 -6.42
CA MET A 130 20.29 -6.05 -6.04
C MET A 130 20.15 -7.13 -4.98
N ARG A 131 19.60 -6.76 -3.81
CA ARG A 131 19.40 -7.67 -2.67
C ARG A 131 17.94 -7.66 -2.24
N LEU A 132 17.44 -8.82 -1.78
CA LEU A 132 16.19 -8.87 -1.01
C LEU A 132 16.40 -8.13 0.32
N ILE A 133 15.35 -7.47 0.80
CA ILE A 133 15.39 -6.80 2.10
C ILE A 133 15.45 -7.88 3.20
N ASP A 134 16.62 -8.04 3.78
CA ASP A 134 16.90 -8.80 4.99
C ASP A 134 16.83 -7.89 6.23
N GLN A 135 17.18 -8.39 7.39
CA GLN A 135 17.13 -7.60 8.63
C GLN A 135 18.02 -6.36 8.58
N GLU A 136 19.23 -6.47 8.03
CA GLU A 136 20.14 -5.35 7.88
C GLU A 136 19.55 -4.25 7.02
N LEU A 137 19.07 -4.59 5.82
CA LEU A 137 18.46 -3.64 4.90
C LEU A 137 17.12 -3.08 5.42
N PHE A 138 16.37 -3.88 6.18
CA PHE A 138 15.15 -3.42 6.84
C PHE A 138 15.42 -2.27 7.82
N GLU A 139 16.44 -2.42 8.68
CA GLU A 139 16.84 -1.37 9.63
C GLU A 139 17.44 -0.15 8.91
N ILE A 140 18.32 -0.37 7.92
CA ILE A 140 18.89 0.71 7.11
C ILE A 140 17.77 1.54 6.44
N CYS A 141 16.80 0.88 5.81
CA CYS A 141 15.68 1.57 5.17
C CYS A 141 14.86 2.36 6.18
N ARG A 142 14.54 1.77 7.34
CA ARG A 142 13.74 2.40 8.41
C ARG A 142 14.39 3.65 8.96
N ASP A 143 15.69 3.63 9.16
CA ASP A 143 16.47 4.72 9.77
C ASP A 143 16.82 5.83 8.76
N THR A 144 16.62 5.60 7.46
CA THR A 144 16.98 6.53 6.40
C THR A 144 15.76 7.29 5.90
N GLN A 145 15.73 8.61 6.06
CA GLN A 145 14.57 9.48 5.80
C GLN A 145 13.92 9.28 4.42
N TRP A 146 14.69 9.11 3.34
CA TRP A 146 14.15 8.97 1.98
C TRP A 146 13.62 7.57 1.67
N SER A 147 14.01 6.54 2.42
CA SER A 147 13.66 5.13 2.19
C SER A 147 12.80 4.52 3.30
N LYS A 148 12.50 5.27 4.36
CA LYS A 148 11.77 4.76 5.53
C LYS A 148 10.43 4.11 5.17
N ASP A 149 9.73 4.65 4.16
CA ASP A 149 8.41 4.17 3.75
C ASP A 149 8.44 2.76 3.17
N LEU A 150 9.62 2.25 2.78
CA LEU A 150 9.80 0.85 2.34
C LEU A 150 9.54 -0.17 3.46
N THR A 151 9.65 0.22 4.73
CA THR A 151 9.57 -0.70 5.88
C THR A 151 8.77 -0.15 7.06
N ALA A 152 8.41 1.14 7.07
CA ALA A 152 7.86 1.84 8.23
C ALA A 152 6.52 1.28 8.74
N ASN A 153 5.71 0.68 7.88
CA ASN A 153 4.40 0.15 8.25
C ASN A 153 4.46 -1.19 9.01
N TYR A 154 5.62 -1.83 9.05
CA TYR A 154 5.83 -3.07 9.79
C TYR A 154 6.36 -2.77 11.19
N GLU A 155 5.80 -3.37 12.22
CA GLU A 155 6.22 -3.18 13.60
C GLU A 155 7.64 -3.69 13.86
N SER A 156 8.04 -4.77 13.16
CA SER A 156 9.33 -5.42 13.29
C SER A 156 9.77 -6.14 12.02
N TYR A 157 11.06 -6.48 11.94
CA TYR A 157 11.55 -7.35 10.87
C TYR A 157 10.89 -8.74 10.88
N SER A 158 10.48 -9.25 12.06
CA SER A 158 9.75 -10.53 12.14
C SER A 158 8.44 -10.47 11.39
N GLN A 159 7.65 -9.40 11.57
CA GLN A 159 6.41 -9.18 10.82
C GLN A 159 6.69 -8.95 9.33
N TYR A 160 7.73 -8.18 9.00
CA TYR A 160 8.13 -7.97 7.60
C TYR A 160 8.54 -9.28 6.92
N LYS A 161 9.28 -10.14 7.60
CA LYS A 161 9.68 -11.46 7.08
C LYS A 161 8.49 -12.39 6.81
N GLU A 162 7.43 -12.26 7.59
CA GLU A 162 6.22 -13.08 7.46
C GLU A 162 5.29 -12.57 6.36
N TYR A 163 5.01 -11.27 6.33
CA TYR A 163 4.00 -10.67 5.47
C TYR A 163 4.56 -9.71 4.41
N GLY A 164 5.78 -9.29 4.55
CA GLY A 164 6.43 -8.35 3.66
C GLY A 164 7.33 -9.01 2.63
N LEU A 165 7.71 -8.23 1.64
CA LEU A 165 8.69 -8.60 0.63
C LEU A 165 9.23 -7.33 -0.02
N GLY A 166 10.53 -7.28 -0.28
CA GLY A 166 11.13 -6.13 -0.93
C GLY A 166 12.51 -6.41 -1.49
N VAL A 167 12.93 -5.51 -2.34
CA VAL A 167 14.22 -5.51 -3.01
C VAL A 167 14.85 -4.13 -2.86
N CYS A 168 16.12 -4.07 -2.47
CA CYS A 168 16.94 -2.88 -2.54
C CYS A 168 17.94 -2.98 -3.70
N ILE A 169 18.21 -1.86 -4.34
CA ILE A 169 19.32 -1.68 -5.28
C ILE A 169 20.36 -0.82 -4.59
N LEU A 170 21.60 -1.30 -4.59
CA LEU A 170 22.74 -0.68 -3.92
C LEU A 170 23.82 -0.32 -4.93
N THR A 171 24.64 0.67 -4.61
CA THR A 171 25.90 0.97 -5.27
C THR A 171 26.90 1.46 -4.22
N GLY A 172 28.14 0.97 -4.26
CA GLY A 172 29.14 1.29 -3.24
C GLY A 172 28.72 0.91 -1.81
N GLY A 173 27.81 -0.06 -1.64
CA GLY A 173 27.25 -0.46 -0.34
C GLY A 173 26.08 0.39 0.16
N GLU A 174 25.71 1.47 -0.54
CA GLU A 174 24.60 2.34 -0.17
C GLU A 174 23.32 1.96 -0.93
N VAL A 175 22.16 1.97 -0.24
CA VAL A 175 20.85 1.82 -0.88
C VAL A 175 20.55 3.08 -1.72
N VAL A 176 20.15 2.89 -2.97
CA VAL A 176 19.83 3.98 -3.91
C VAL A 176 18.43 3.87 -4.50
N ALA A 177 17.83 2.69 -4.46
CA ALA A 177 16.44 2.49 -4.81
C ALA A 177 15.88 1.30 -4.01
N GLY A 178 14.59 1.32 -3.73
CA GLY A 178 13.88 0.23 -3.07
C GLY A 178 12.49 0.05 -3.65
N ILE A 179 12.07 -1.18 -3.75
CA ILE A 179 10.73 -1.60 -4.10
C ILE A 179 10.32 -2.62 -3.04
N SER A 180 9.31 -2.30 -2.26
CA SER A 180 8.93 -3.09 -1.10
C SER A 180 7.41 -3.17 -0.95
N SER A 181 6.95 -3.95 0.01
CA SER A 181 5.57 -4.00 0.41
C SER A 181 5.24 -2.86 1.38
N TYR A 182 4.28 -2.01 1.02
CA TYR A 182 3.62 -1.07 1.93
C TYR A 182 2.78 -1.83 2.97
N SER A 183 2.10 -2.90 2.53
CA SER A 183 1.36 -3.85 3.36
C SER A 183 1.37 -5.25 2.75
N GLY A 184 1.05 -6.25 3.56
CA GLY A 184 0.85 -7.63 3.12
C GLY A 184 -0.46 -8.19 3.62
N TYR A 185 -1.02 -9.19 2.93
CA TYR A 185 -2.22 -9.91 3.34
C TYR A 185 -2.14 -11.39 2.94
N GLY A 186 -2.84 -12.26 3.66
CA GLY A 186 -2.96 -13.68 3.35
C GLY A 186 -4.02 -13.97 2.28
N ARG A 187 -4.22 -15.25 1.96
CA ARG A 187 -5.18 -15.70 0.95
C ARG A 187 -6.61 -15.31 1.30
N ARG A 188 -7.34 -14.81 0.31
CA ARG A 188 -8.79 -14.59 0.38
C ARG A 188 -9.52 -15.73 -0.34
N SER A 189 -10.59 -16.22 0.27
CA SER A 189 -11.43 -17.29 -0.30
C SER A 189 -12.26 -16.83 -1.49
N ASP A 190 -12.52 -15.53 -1.60
CA ASP A 190 -13.33 -14.87 -2.63
C ASP A 190 -12.48 -14.34 -3.79
N GLU A 191 -11.17 -14.53 -3.78
CA GLU A 191 -10.25 -13.98 -4.75
C GLU A 191 -9.80 -15.00 -5.78
N ASN A 192 -10.08 -14.71 -7.06
CA ASN A 192 -9.74 -15.56 -8.21
C ASN A 192 -8.39 -15.18 -8.84
N LEU A 193 -7.44 -14.66 -8.06
CA LEU A 193 -6.12 -14.24 -8.58
C LEU A 193 -5.11 -15.39 -8.70
N GLY A 194 -5.47 -16.60 -8.25
CA GLY A 194 -4.58 -17.77 -8.31
C GLY A 194 -3.37 -17.69 -7.37
N CYS A 195 -3.41 -16.82 -6.36
CA CYS A 195 -2.31 -16.59 -5.40
C CYS A 195 -2.71 -16.93 -3.97
N HIS A 196 -1.71 -17.05 -3.08
CA HIS A 196 -1.91 -17.36 -1.66
C HIS A 196 -2.04 -16.12 -0.77
N GLY A 197 -1.97 -14.93 -1.33
CA GLY A 197 -2.03 -13.63 -0.68
C GLY A 197 -1.45 -12.57 -1.59
N GLY A 198 -1.09 -11.42 -1.04
CA GLY A 198 -0.49 -10.36 -1.82
C GLY A 198 0.18 -9.29 -0.98
N ILE A 199 0.80 -8.37 -1.66
CA ILE A 199 1.43 -7.18 -1.08
C ILE A 199 0.94 -5.94 -1.82
N GLU A 200 0.85 -4.81 -1.15
CA GLU A 200 0.76 -3.50 -1.79
C GLU A 200 2.15 -2.97 -2.05
N ILE A 201 2.40 -2.42 -3.23
CA ILE A 201 3.74 -2.02 -3.64
C ILE A 201 4.05 -0.58 -3.21
N GLU A 202 5.22 -0.39 -2.58
CA GLU A 202 5.87 0.89 -2.37
C GLU A 202 7.15 0.99 -3.20
N VAL A 203 7.36 2.13 -3.88
CA VAL A 203 8.52 2.36 -4.75
C VAL A 203 9.18 3.68 -4.42
N VAL A 204 10.43 3.63 -4.01
CA VAL A 204 11.22 4.83 -3.72
C VAL A 204 12.57 4.75 -4.44
N THR A 205 13.00 5.86 -5.01
CA THR A 205 14.35 6.01 -5.59
C THR A 205 14.96 7.31 -5.11
N ARG A 206 16.18 7.24 -4.58
CA ARG A 206 16.97 8.40 -4.15
C ARG A 206 17.09 9.39 -5.30
N GLU A 207 16.95 10.66 -5.04
CA GLU A 207 16.73 11.71 -6.05
C GLU A 207 17.80 11.73 -7.14
N ASP A 208 19.06 11.62 -6.76
CA ASP A 208 20.23 11.59 -7.65
C ASP A 208 20.35 10.31 -8.51
N TYR A 209 19.53 9.29 -8.21
CA TYR A 209 19.43 8.03 -8.95
C TYR A 209 18.13 7.87 -9.75
N ARG A 210 17.24 8.86 -9.73
CA ARG A 210 16.00 8.84 -10.53
C ARG A 210 16.29 8.83 -12.03
N ARG A 211 15.33 8.34 -12.81
CA ARG A 211 15.37 8.26 -14.28
C ARG A 211 16.47 7.37 -14.87
N LYS A 212 17.09 6.51 -14.05
CA LYS A 212 18.08 5.50 -14.47
C LYS A 212 17.45 4.10 -14.68
N GLY A 213 16.12 3.96 -14.62
CA GLY A 213 15.42 2.70 -14.82
C GLY A 213 15.41 1.77 -13.60
N LEU A 214 16.01 2.16 -12.46
CA LEU A 214 16.20 1.30 -11.29
C LEU A 214 14.86 0.82 -10.70
N ALA A 215 13.85 1.68 -10.62
CA ALA A 215 12.50 1.30 -10.15
C ALA A 215 11.87 0.20 -11.00
N TYR A 216 12.01 0.27 -12.33
CA TYR A 216 11.51 -0.74 -13.25
C TYR A 216 12.22 -2.09 -13.09
N ILE A 217 13.55 -2.05 -12.98
CA ILE A 217 14.39 -3.25 -12.81
C ILE A 217 14.11 -3.92 -11.46
N GLY A 218 14.05 -3.12 -10.38
CA GLY A 218 13.77 -3.62 -9.04
C GLY A 218 12.35 -4.19 -8.91
N ALA A 219 11.34 -3.52 -9.51
CA ALA A 219 9.97 -4.02 -9.52
C ALA A 219 9.85 -5.34 -10.30
N ALA A 220 10.52 -5.47 -11.45
CA ALA A 220 10.57 -6.73 -12.19
C ALA A 220 11.14 -7.88 -11.32
N ARG A 221 12.20 -7.61 -10.55
CA ARG A 221 12.74 -8.59 -9.60
C ARG A 221 11.76 -8.92 -8.50
N LEU A 222 11.11 -7.92 -7.90
CA LEU A 222 10.13 -8.13 -6.84
C LEU A 222 8.96 -9.01 -7.33
N PHE A 223 8.47 -8.80 -8.56
CA PHE A 223 7.38 -9.58 -9.15
C PHE A 223 7.75 -11.04 -9.36
N LEU A 224 9.00 -11.31 -9.77
CA LEU A 224 9.51 -12.68 -9.85
C LEU A 224 9.58 -13.35 -8.47
N GLU A 225 9.88 -12.59 -7.42
CA GLU A 225 9.87 -13.11 -6.05
C GLU A 225 8.43 -13.31 -5.53
N CYS A 226 7.49 -12.44 -5.92
CA CYS A 226 6.06 -12.62 -5.65
C CYS A 226 5.53 -13.91 -6.30
N ASP A 227 5.82 -14.12 -7.58
CA ASP A 227 5.41 -15.33 -8.32
C ASP A 227 5.91 -16.60 -7.62
N LYS A 228 7.20 -16.67 -7.25
CA LYS A 228 7.78 -17.80 -6.51
C LYS A 228 7.09 -18.10 -5.17
N ARG A 229 6.51 -17.08 -4.55
CA ARG A 229 5.83 -17.19 -3.24
C ARG A 229 4.32 -17.30 -3.36
N GLY A 230 3.77 -17.27 -4.59
CA GLY A 230 2.34 -17.25 -4.82
C GLY A 230 1.67 -15.99 -4.27
N LEU A 231 2.35 -14.84 -4.31
CA LEU A 231 1.83 -13.54 -3.88
C LEU A 231 1.43 -12.71 -5.09
N TYR A 232 0.34 -11.95 -4.97
CA TYR A 232 -0.02 -10.95 -5.96
C TYR A 232 0.58 -9.58 -5.58
N PRO A 233 1.37 -8.96 -6.46
CA PRO A 233 1.84 -7.57 -6.26
C PRO A 233 0.71 -6.60 -6.63
N ASN A 234 0.05 -5.99 -5.65
CA ASN A 234 -0.96 -4.97 -5.91
C ASN A 234 -0.29 -3.62 -6.12
N TRP A 235 -0.91 -2.78 -6.93
CA TRP A 235 -0.40 -1.46 -7.25
C TRP A 235 -1.51 -0.42 -7.25
N ASP A 236 -1.34 0.60 -6.43
CA ASP A 236 -2.12 1.82 -6.46
C ASP A 236 -1.20 3.02 -6.77
N ALA A 237 -1.46 3.73 -7.85
CA ALA A 237 -0.53 4.73 -8.33
C ALA A 237 -0.87 6.14 -7.81
N ALA A 238 0.12 6.80 -7.20
CA ALA A 238 -0.02 8.16 -6.70
C ALA A 238 -0.04 9.23 -7.81
N ASN A 239 0.43 8.90 -9.02
CA ASN A 239 0.53 9.81 -10.15
C ASN A 239 0.69 9.07 -11.47
N LYS A 240 0.60 9.81 -12.60
CA LYS A 240 0.70 9.23 -13.96
C LYS A 240 2.06 8.59 -14.28
N MET A 241 3.16 9.02 -13.64
CA MET A 241 4.45 8.35 -13.82
C MET A 241 4.43 6.95 -13.21
N SER A 242 3.78 6.80 -12.05
CA SER A 242 3.58 5.50 -11.40
C SER A 242 2.67 4.60 -12.24
N VAL A 243 1.60 5.13 -12.86
CA VAL A 243 0.78 4.38 -13.84
C VAL A 243 1.63 3.87 -14.99
N GLY A 244 2.43 4.73 -15.62
CA GLY A 244 3.30 4.34 -16.72
C GLY A 244 4.36 3.31 -16.35
N LEU A 245 4.81 3.28 -15.09
CA LEU A 245 5.69 2.24 -14.59
C LEU A 245 4.93 0.91 -14.41
N ALA A 246 3.73 0.95 -13.84
CA ALA A 246 2.88 -0.21 -13.68
C ALA A 246 2.53 -0.86 -15.04
N GLU A 247 2.15 -0.05 -16.03
CA GLU A 247 1.82 -0.55 -17.39
C GLU A 247 3.03 -1.20 -18.08
N LYS A 248 4.24 -0.66 -17.91
CA LYS A 248 5.48 -1.30 -18.41
C LYS A 248 5.76 -2.66 -17.78
N LEU A 249 5.26 -2.90 -16.56
CA LEU A 249 5.39 -4.17 -15.86
C LEU A 249 4.30 -5.18 -16.25
N GLY A 250 3.28 -4.75 -17.02
CA GLY A 250 2.22 -5.61 -17.53
C GLY A 250 0.84 -5.34 -16.94
N TYR A 251 0.69 -4.37 -16.08
CA TYR A 251 -0.63 -3.98 -15.55
C TYR A 251 -1.46 -3.20 -16.55
N HIS A 252 -2.76 -3.17 -16.30
CA HIS A 252 -3.70 -2.29 -16.98
C HIS A 252 -4.25 -1.24 -16.00
N PHE A 253 -4.31 0.00 -16.45
CA PHE A 253 -4.99 1.07 -15.74
C PHE A 253 -6.49 0.75 -15.59
N SER A 254 -7.08 1.10 -14.46
CA SER A 254 -8.52 0.92 -14.19
C SER A 254 -9.26 2.24 -14.28
N HIS A 255 -9.12 3.09 -13.28
CA HIS A 255 -9.82 4.38 -13.19
C HIS A 255 -9.10 5.35 -12.25
N GLU A 256 -9.44 6.64 -12.38
CA GLU A 256 -9.07 7.67 -11.41
C GLU A 256 -10.07 7.69 -10.25
N TYR A 257 -9.60 7.96 -9.05
CA TYR A 257 -10.46 8.17 -7.90
C TYR A 257 -9.93 9.29 -7.00
N VAL A 258 -10.86 9.88 -6.23
CA VAL A 258 -10.58 11.04 -5.39
C VAL A 258 -10.19 10.59 -3.99
N VAL A 259 -9.15 11.23 -3.45
CA VAL A 259 -8.78 11.16 -2.03
C VAL A 259 -8.61 12.58 -1.47
N TYR A 260 -8.58 12.70 -0.17
CA TYR A 260 -8.34 13.96 0.52
C TYR A 260 -7.15 13.84 1.45
N LYS A 261 -6.17 14.72 1.29
CA LYS A 261 -5.02 14.84 2.18
C LYS A 261 -5.33 15.87 3.25
N VAL A 262 -5.16 15.48 4.49
CA VAL A 262 -5.37 16.36 5.65
C VAL A 262 -4.13 16.35 6.52
N LYS A 263 -3.51 17.52 6.71
CA LYS A 263 -2.43 17.71 7.70
C LYS A 263 -3.03 17.92 9.07
N LYS A 264 -2.39 17.34 10.09
CA LYS A 264 -2.78 17.49 11.48
C LYS A 264 -2.41 18.87 12.04
#